data_fdf11b56c96efad1fa5468bfcbf4a9ac
#
_entry.id   fdf11b56c96efad1fa5468bfcbf4a9ac
#
_cell.length_a   1.000
_cell.length_b   1.000
_cell.length_c   1.000
_cell.angle_alpha   90.00
_cell.angle_beta   90.00
_cell.angle_gamma   90.00
#
_symmetry.space_group_name_H-M   'P 1'
#
loop_
_entity.id
_entity.type
_entity.pdbx_description
1 polymer ?
#
loop_
_entity_poly.entity_id
_entity_poly.type
_entity_poly.pdbx_seq_one_letter_code
_entity_poly.pdbx_strand_id
1 'polypeptide(L)'
;MDYDKLIAPAAEAMRPSGIRKFFDLAAEMPECISLGVGEPDFKTPWAVREAGIESLEHGRTRYTSNAGLKELRAEVAKYLERRMGLHYDPLHEVLITVGGSEAIDMCIRTLVQPGDEVIKIGRAHV
;
A
#
# COMPACT_ATOMS: atom_id res chain seq x y z
N MET A 1 -24.94 13.36 -21.48
CA MET A 1 -24.52 11.94 -21.33
C MET A 1 -24.84 11.57 -19.90
N ASP A 2 -25.58 10.49 -19.69
CA ASP A 2 -26.00 10.04 -18.35
C ASP A 2 -24.87 9.14 -17.80
N TYR A 3 -24.01 9.71 -16.99
CA TYR A 3 -22.84 9.03 -16.46
C TYR A 3 -23.19 7.96 -15.42
N ASP A 4 -24.35 8.08 -14.77
CA ASP A 4 -24.78 7.11 -13.74
C ASP A 4 -24.99 5.72 -14.32
N LYS A 5 -25.34 5.64 -15.60
CA LYS A 5 -25.49 4.35 -16.33
C LYS A 5 -24.17 3.69 -16.71
N LEU A 6 -23.05 4.40 -16.57
CA LEU A 6 -21.72 3.88 -16.89
C LEU A 6 -20.98 3.32 -15.67
N ILE A 7 -21.46 3.65 -14.47
CA ILE A 7 -20.86 3.23 -13.21
C ILE A 7 -21.34 1.82 -12.87
N ALA A 8 -20.40 0.93 -12.57
CA ALA A 8 -20.75 -0.40 -12.10
C ALA A 8 -21.52 -0.33 -10.77
N PRO A 9 -22.59 -1.12 -10.56
CA PRO A 9 -23.41 -1.06 -9.34
C PRO A 9 -22.61 -1.25 -8.05
N ALA A 10 -21.55 -2.06 -8.07
CA ALA A 10 -20.66 -2.24 -6.94
C ALA A 10 -19.87 -0.97 -6.59
N ALA A 11 -19.50 -0.15 -7.59
CA ALA A 11 -18.82 1.12 -7.38
C ALA A 11 -19.80 2.20 -6.89
N GLU A 12 -21.02 2.21 -7.42
CA GLU A 12 -22.10 3.12 -6.99
C GLU A 12 -22.49 2.88 -5.52
N ALA A 13 -22.51 1.63 -5.09
CA ALA A 13 -22.82 1.24 -3.70
C ALA A 13 -21.70 1.60 -2.70
N MET A 14 -20.49 1.94 -3.16
CA MET A 14 -19.40 2.31 -2.26
C MET A 14 -19.63 3.67 -1.61
N ARG A 15 -19.61 3.67 -0.28
CA ARG A 15 -19.73 4.91 0.49
C ARG A 15 -18.32 5.46 0.81
N PRO A 16 -18.11 6.78 0.69
CA PRO A 16 -16.87 7.41 1.14
C PRO A 16 -16.61 7.13 2.62
N SER A 17 -15.36 6.91 2.99
CA SER A 17 -14.98 6.75 4.39
C SER A 17 -15.23 8.03 5.17
N GLY A 18 -16.02 7.95 6.25
CA GLY A 18 -16.31 9.09 7.11
C GLY A 18 -15.08 9.66 7.82
N ILE A 19 -14.03 8.87 7.98
CA ILE A 19 -12.77 9.27 8.61
C ILE A 19 -12.08 10.43 7.85
N ARG A 20 -12.17 10.46 6.53
CA ARG A 20 -11.53 11.52 5.72
C ARG A 20 -12.06 12.90 6.05
N LYS A 21 -13.33 13.05 6.35
CA LYS A 21 -13.94 14.33 6.75
C LYS A 21 -13.29 14.91 8.03
N PHE A 22 -12.86 14.03 8.94
CA PHE A 22 -12.17 14.48 10.16
C PHE A 22 -10.74 14.90 9.88
N PHE A 23 -10.06 14.30 8.91
CA PHE A 23 -8.72 14.74 8.49
C PHE A 23 -8.76 16.09 7.81
N ASP A 24 -9.73 16.31 6.93
CA ASP A 24 -9.95 17.60 6.26
C ASP A 24 -10.23 18.69 7.30
N LEU A 25 -11.12 18.42 8.25
CA LEU A 25 -11.43 19.34 9.34
C LEU A 25 -10.20 19.62 10.24
N ALA A 26 -9.42 18.60 10.58
CA ALA A 26 -8.21 18.78 11.40
C ALA A 26 -7.14 19.59 10.66
N ALA A 27 -7.05 19.45 9.34
CA ALA A 27 -6.11 20.23 8.52
C ALA A 27 -6.46 21.73 8.47
N GLU A 28 -7.72 22.09 8.65
CA GLU A 28 -8.20 23.49 8.74
C GLU A 28 -7.98 24.12 10.12
N MET A 29 -7.54 23.32 11.11
CA MET A 29 -7.34 23.75 12.50
C MET A 29 -5.85 23.75 12.86
N PRO A 30 -5.09 24.85 12.68
CA PRO A 30 -3.64 24.90 12.92
C PRO A 30 -3.22 24.54 14.34
N GLU A 31 -4.11 24.77 15.31
CA GLU A 31 -3.87 24.47 16.73
C GLU A 31 -4.18 23.01 17.09
N CYS A 32 -4.66 22.21 16.14
CA CYS A 32 -5.09 20.85 16.40
C CYS A 32 -3.91 19.88 16.36
N ILE A 33 -3.67 19.18 17.45
CA ILE A 33 -2.76 18.03 17.48
C ILE A 33 -3.53 16.82 16.97
N SER A 34 -3.31 16.45 15.69
CA SER A 34 -3.98 15.31 15.09
C SER A 34 -3.37 13.98 15.53
N LEU A 35 -4.19 13.12 16.12
CA LEU A 35 -3.86 11.72 16.41
C LEU A 35 -4.57 10.77 15.42
N GLY A 36 -5.06 11.29 14.30
CA GLY A 36 -5.94 10.56 13.39
C GLY A 36 -5.22 9.61 12.44
N VAL A 37 -4.05 9.98 11.94
CA VAL A 37 -3.26 9.17 11.00
C VAL A 37 -2.02 8.64 11.71
N GLY A 38 -1.76 7.34 11.59
CA GLY A 38 -0.54 6.73 12.09
C GLY A 38 0.63 7.01 11.15
N GLU A 39 0.95 8.29 10.94
CA GLU A 39 2.04 8.73 10.08
C GLU A 39 3.23 9.18 10.96
N PRO A 40 4.44 8.63 10.74
CA PRO A 40 5.62 9.08 11.46
C PRO A 40 5.95 10.55 11.12
N ASP A 41 6.21 11.38 12.13
CA ASP A 41 6.62 12.77 11.97
C ASP A 41 8.13 12.93 11.71
N PHE A 42 8.86 11.83 11.68
CA PHE A 42 10.29 11.81 11.36
C PHE A 42 10.52 11.85 9.85
N LYS A 43 11.47 12.67 9.43
CA LYS A 43 11.94 12.61 8.04
C LYS A 43 12.62 11.27 7.77
N THR A 44 12.38 10.73 6.59
CA THR A 44 13.10 9.54 6.11
C THR A 44 14.62 9.73 6.28
N PRO A 45 15.36 8.75 6.78
CA PRO A 45 16.81 8.84 6.97
C PRO A 45 17.53 9.34 5.72
N TRP A 46 18.56 10.17 5.92
CA TRP A 46 19.25 10.81 4.80
C TRP A 46 19.77 9.81 3.76
N ALA A 47 20.43 8.74 4.19
CA ALA A 47 20.94 7.73 3.27
C ALA A 47 19.88 7.13 2.33
N VAL A 48 18.63 6.97 2.82
CA VAL A 48 17.53 6.48 1.98
C VAL A 48 17.08 7.53 0.98
N ARG A 49 16.99 8.80 1.41
CA ARG A 49 16.64 9.92 0.52
C ARG A 49 17.70 10.15 -0.53
N GLU A 50 18.97 10.12 -0.14
CA GLU A 50 20.11 10.28 -1.01
C GLU A 50 20.13 9.21 -2.11
N ALA A 51 19.97 7.93 -1.74
CA ALA A 51 19.86 6.84 -2.71
C ALA A 51 18.70 7.02 -3.69
N GLY A 52 17.57 7.58 -3.23
CA GLY A 52 16.44 7.92 -4.10
C GLY A 52 16.80 9.03 -5.09
N ILE A 53 17.44 10.11 -4.66
CA ILE A 53 17.89 11.22 -5.49
C ILE A 53 18.90 10.70 -6.53
N GLU A 54 19.91 9.96 -6.09
CA GLU A 54 20.94 9.37 -6.96
C GLU A 54 20.33 8.47 -8.04
N SER A 55 19.30 7.69 -7.69
CA SER A 55 18.63 6.83 -8.66
C SER A 55 17.96 7.62 -9.78
N LEU A 56 17.40 8.79 -9.47
CA LEU A 56 16.80 9.69 -10.45
C LEU A 56 17.86 10.38 -11.30
N GLU A 57 18.94 10.86 -10.71
CA GLU A 57 20.07 11.48 -11.41
C GLU A 57 20.72 10.53 -12.41
N HIS A 58 20.80 9.24 -12.06
CA HIS A 58 21.29 8.19 -12.97
C HIS A 58 20.23 7.66 -13.95
N GLY A 59 19.06 8.31 -14.03
CA GLY A 59 18.01 7.95 -14.99
C GLY A 59 17.41 6.57 -14.79
N ARG A 60 17.37 6.06 -13.56
CA ARG A 60 16.73 4.77 -13.22
C ARG A 60 15.20 4.90 -13.16
N THR A 61 14.61 5.36 -14.26
CA THR A 61 13.18 5.70 -14.38
C THR A 61 12.45 4.81 -15.40
N ARG A 62 13.00 3.63 -15.70
CA ARG A 62 12.43 2.69 -16.66
C ARG A 62 11.44 1.74 -16.02
N TYR A 63 10.61 1.11 -16.83
CA TYR A 63 9.75 0.02 -16.38
C TYR A 63 10.56 -1.14 -15.82
N THR A 64 10.01 -1.77 -14.79
CA THR A 64 10.51 -3.04 -14.24
C THR A 64 9.73 -4.21 -14.79
N SER A 65 10.04 -5.42 -14.37
CA SER A 65 9.16 -6.57 -14.57
C SER A 65 7.85 -6.39 -13.79
N ASN A 66 6.79 -7.10 -14.19
CA ASN A 66 5.50 -7.07 -13.48
C ASN A 66 5.60 -7.45 -12.01
N ALA A 67 6.57 -8.29 -11.66
CA ALA A 67 6.83 -8.68 -10.27
C ALA A 67 7.69 -7.64 -9.49
N GLY A 68 8.10 -6.56 -10.11
CA GLY A 68 8.95 -5.53 -9.52
C GLY A 68 10.44 -5.72 -9.80
N LEU A 69 11.23 -4.79 -9.31
CA LEU A 69 12.68 -4.76 -9.49
C LEU A 69 13.34 -5.99 -8.86
N LYS A 70 14.12 -6.73 -9.64
CA LYS A 70 14.73 -7.99 -9.21
C LYS A 70 15.63 -7.83 -7.98
N GLU A 71 16.39 -6.75 -7.95
CA GLU A 71 17.29 -6.42 -6.85
C GLU A 71 16.51 -6.13 -5.56
N LEU A 72 15.39 -5.40 -5.66
CA LEU A 72 14.53 -5.14 -4.51
C LEU A 72 13.90 -6.43 -3.97
N ARG A 73 13.43 -7.31 -4.85
CA ARG A 73 12.86 -8.61 -4.46
C ARG A 73 13.89 -9.47 -3.72
N ALA A 74 15.14 -9.46 -4.19
CA ALA A 74 16.23 -10.15 -3.52
C ALA A 74 16.51 -9.58 -2.11
N GLU A 75 16.52 -8.26 -1.95
CA GLU A 75 16.71 -7.63 -0.65
C GLU A 75 15.52 -7.87 0.31
N VAL A 76 14.29 -7.91 -0.21
CA VAL A 76 13.10 -8.28 0.58
C VAL A 76 13.22 -9.72 1.08
N ALA A 77 13.60 -10.68 0.24
CA ALA A 77 13.81 -12.07 0.66
C ALA A 77 14.89 -12.18 1.75
N LYS A 78 16.04 -11.53 1.58
CA LYS A 78 17.09 -11.46 2.59
C LYS A 78 16.62 -10.82 3.91
N TYR A 79 15.79 -9.78 3.82
CA TYR A 79 15.23 -9.12 5.00
C TYR A 79 14.34 -10.09 5.79
N LEU A 80 13.44 -10.81 5.11
CA LEU A 80 12.53 -11.77 5.74
C LEU A 80 13.29 -12.94 6.37
N GLU A 81 14.31 -13.44 5.69
CA GLU A 81 15.19 -14.46 6.25
C GLU A 81 15.89 -13.98 7.53
N ARG A 82 16.51 -12.80 7.49
CA ARG A 82 17.25 -12.25 8.64
C ARG A 82 16.36 -11.91 9.83
N ARG A 83 15.14 -11.40 9.58
CA ARG A 83 14.25 -10.88 10.64
C ARG A 83 13.29 -11.93 11.16
N MET A 84 12.87 -12.86 10.34
CA MET A 84 11.79 -13.80 10.64
C MET A 84 12.19 -15.27 10.45
N GLY A 85 13.37 -15.56 9.89
CA GLY A 85 13.79 -16.92 9.56
C GLY A 85 13.00 -17.55 8.41
N LEU A 86 12.36 -16.73 7.56
CA LEU A 86 11.55 -17.18 6.44
C LEU A 86 12.38 -17.12 5.14
N HIS A 87 12.44 -18.24 4.43
CA HIS A 87 13.14 -18.36 3.15
C HIS A 87 12.15 -18.25 2.00
N TYR A 88 12.41 -17.33 1.07
CA TYR A 88 11.62 -17.16 -0.14
C TYR A 88 12.54 -17.06 -1.36
N ASP A 89 12.11 -17.68 -2.47
CA ASP A 89 12.76 -17.46 -3.77
C ASP A 89 12.39 -16.06 -4.27
N PRO A 90 13.38 -15.16 -4.41
CA PRO A 90 13.09 -13.79 -4.84
C PRO A 90 12.54 -13.70 -6.27
N LEU A 91 12.71 -14.73 -7.10
CA LEU A 91 12.26 -14.74 -8.49
C LEU A 91 10.83 -15.26 -8.66
N HIS A 92 10.35 -16.10 -7.75
CA HIS A 92 9.06 -16.79 -7.92
C HIS A 92 8.09 -16.56 -6.76
N GLU A 93 8.57 -16.14 -5.58
CA GLU A 93 7.76 -16.04 -4.36
C GLU A 93 7.68 -14.62 -3.80
N VAL A 94 8.28 -13.63 -4.46
CA VAL A 94 8.23 -12.22 -4.04
C VAL A 94 7.65 -11.35 -5.14
N LEU A 95 6.61 -10.60 -4.80
CA LEU A 95 5.95 -9.62 -5.66
C LEU A 95 5.98 -8.25 -4.98
N ILE A 96 6.39 -7.23 -5.71
CA ILE A 96 6.35 -5.83 -5.26
C ILE A 96 5.08 -5.18 -5.78
N THR A 97 4.33 -4.59 -4.88
CA THR A 97 3.05 -3.92 -5.17
C THR A 97 3.12 -2.41 -4.92
N VAL A 98 2.19 -1.66 -5.47
CA VAL A 98 2.03 -0.22 -5.21
C VAL A 98 1.31 -0.05 -3.86
N GLY A 99 2.03 -0.31 -2.78
CA GLY A 99 1.54 -0.25 -1.41
C GLY A 99 0.82 -1.51 -0.94
N GLY A 100 0.59 -1.58 0.38
CA GLY A 100 -0.04 -2.73 1.03
C GLY A 100 -1.50 -2.95 0.61
N SER A 101 -2.20 -1.91 0.17
CA SER A 101 -3.59 -2.05 -0.28
C SER A 101 -3.71 -2.91 -1.53
N GLU A 102 -2.80 -2.74 -2.50
CA GLU A 102 -2.75 -3.60 -3.68
C GLU A 102 -2.39 -5.03 -3.32
N ALA A 103 -1.43 -5.23 -2.42
CA ALA A 103 -1.06 -6.57 -1.94
C ALA A 103 -2.27 -7.30 -1.33
N ILE A 104 -3.04 -6.61 -0.47
CA ILE A 104 -4.25 -7.17 0.15
C ILE A 104 -5.31 -7.48 -0.90
N ASP A 105 -5.56 -6.56 -1.83
CA ASP A 105 -6.55 -6.76 -2.91
C ASP A 105 -6.18 -7.96 -3.77
N MET A 106 -4.91 -8.09 -4.16
CA MET A 106 -4.42 -9.23 -4.92
C MET A 106 -4.55 -10.55 -4.17
N CYS A 107 -4.22 -10.57 -2.87
CA CYS A 107 -4.41 -11.76 -2.04
C CYS A 107 -5.88 -12.16 -1.96
N ILE A 108 -6.78 -11.21 -1.71
CA ILE A 108 -8.23 -11.49 -1.63
C ILE A 108 -8.73 -12.03 -2.97
N ARG A 109 -8.42 -11.38 -4.09
CA ARG A 109 -8.85 -11.83 -5.42
C ARG A 109 -8.32 -13.21 -5.81
N THR A 110 -7.16 -13.58 -5.29
CA THR A 110 -6.52 -14.86 -5.61
C THR A 110 -7.03 -16.00 -4.75
N LEU A 111 -7.34 -15.73 -3.48
CA LEU A 111 -7.58 -16.77 -2.48
C LEU A 111 -9.06 -16.90 -2.06
N VAL A 112 -9.85 -15.82 -2.21
CA VAL A 112 -11.21 -15.74 -1.65
C VAL A 112 -12.25 -15.84 -2.76
N GLN A 113 -13.24 -16.72 -2.59
CA GLN A 113 -14.37 -16.91 -3.50
C GLN A 113 -15.67 -16.39 -2.85
N PRO A 114 -16.70 -16.11 -3.65
CA PRO A 114 -18.02 -15.78 -3.12
C PRO A 114 -18.53 -16.88 -2.17
N GLY A 115 -18.83 -16.49 -0.93
CA GLY A 115 -19.26 -17.41 0.13
C GLY A 115 -18.17 -17.77 1.14
N ASP A 116 -16.91 -17.46 0.87
CA ASP A 116 -15.82 -17.65 1.83
C ASP A 116 -15.87 -16.60 2.95
N GLU A 117 -15.40 -17.00 4.12
CA GLU A 117 -15.31 -16.13 5.29
C GLU A 117 -13.90 -15.58 5.45
N VAL A 118 -13.81 -14.26 5.71
CA VAL A 118 -12.54 -13.56 5.96
C VAL A 118 -12.55 -12.94 7.35
N ILE A 119 -11.60 -13.33 8.20
CA ILE A 119 -11.42 -12.73 9.51
C ILE A 119 -10.50 -11.52 9.39
N LYS A 120 -11.02 -10.34 9.69
CA LYS A 120 -10.27 -9.09 9.73
C LYS A 120 -10.08 -8.62 11.17
N ILE A 121 -8.82 -8.50 11.58
CA ILE A 121 -8.47 -7.89 12.87
C ILE A 121 -8.16 -6.41 12.62
N GLY A 122 -8.90 -5.50 13.25
CA GLY A 122 -8.71 -4.09 13.07
C GLY A 122 -9.83 -3.27 13.71
N ARG A 123 -9.94 -2.00 13.33
CA ARG A 123 -11.02 -1.15 13.85
C ARG A 123 -12.36 -1.78 13.48
N ALA A 124 -13.18 -2.04 14.51
CA ALA A 124 -14.56 -2.38 14.29
C ALA A 124 -15.24 -1.18 13.60
N HIS A 125 -15.71 -1.38 12.38
CA HIS A 125 -16.69 -0.49 11.80
C HIS A 125 -18.04 -0.98 12.30
N VAL A 126 -18.64 -0.19 13.16
CA VAL A 126 -20.04 -0.36 13.54
C VAL A 126 -20.89 0.30 12.48
#